data_d7a3b1e48187aa88873fe48d5fd432ed
#
_entry.id   d7a3b1e48187aa88873fe48d5fd432ed
#
_cell.length_a   1.000
_cell.length_b   1.000
_cell.length_c   1.000
_cell.angle_alpha   90.00
_cell.angle_beta   90.00
_cell.angle_gamma   90.00
#
_symmetry.space_group_name_H-M   'P 1'
#
loop_
_entity.id
_entity.type
_entity.pdbx_description
1 polymer ?
#
loop_
_entity_poly.entity_id
_entity_poly.type
_entity_poly.pdbx_seq_one_letter_code
_entity_poly.pdbx_strand_id
1 'polypeptide(L)'
;MADPTNNAGAVRAWLRTCPEVERARVFGADYLGDEESYSLDVTPTALKYRENILGEMVLRETQEQNFVFASRELYGDQPQQNLSNLAFFQAVSAWIITQNNARNFPEWEGGEVTAIVPTLSAYPIAMGSAYARYQIQIKVTYRVTTT
;
A
#
# COMPACT_ATOMS: atom_id res chain seq x y z
N MET A 1 -13.24 -13.16 13.77
CA MET A 1 -13.55 -13.44 12.35
C MET A 1 -12.31 -13.23 11.52
N ALA A 2 -11.97 -14.19 10.67
CA ALA A 2 -10.83 -14.05 9.77
C ALA A 2 -11.13 -12.99 8.71
N ASP A 3 -10.10 -12.24 8.29
CA ASP A 3 -10.24 -11.29 7.20
C ASP A 3 -10.59 -12.03 5.90
N PRO A 4 -11.41 -11.42 5.04
CA PRO A 4 -11.63 -11.98 3.72
C PRO A 4 -10.32 -12.11 2.94
N THR A 5 -10.19 -13.19 2.19
CA THR A 5 -9.02 -13.41 1.33
C THR A 5 -9.14 -12.52 0.10
N ASN A 6 -8.30 -11.50 0.00
CA ASN A 6 -8.22 -10.63 -1.16
C ASN A 6 -6.85 -9.97 -1.22
N ASN A 7 -6.55 -9.34 -2.35
CA ASN A 7 -5.22 -8.80 -2.59
C ASN A 7 -4.92 -7.57 -1.71
N ALA A 8 -5.92 -6.74 -1.44
CA ALA A 8 -5.74 -5.60 -0.53
C ALA A 8 -5.43 -6.08 0.88
N GLY A 9 -6.13 -7.12 1.35
CA GLY A 9 -5.85 -7.75 2.64
C GLY A 9 -4.45 -8.34 2.73
N ALA A 10 -3.98 -8.95 1.63
CA ALA A 10 -2.64 -9.51 1.56
C ALA A 10 -1.56 -8.41 1.66
N VAL A 11 -1.74 -7.29 0.97
CA VAL A 11 -0.81 -6.16 1.04
C VAL A 11 -0.82 -5.53 2.44
N ARG A 12 -2.00 -5.39 3.03
CA ARG A 12 -2.14 -4.88 4.40
C ARG A 12 -1.39 -5.77 5.40
N ALA A 13 -1.57 -7.09 5.31
CA ALA A 13 -0.87 -8.05 6.17
C ALA A 13 0.64 -7.99 5.96
N TRP A 14 1.08 -7.85 4.72
CA TRP A 14 2.49 -7.73 4.38
C TRP A 14 3.09 -6.44 4.97
N LEU A 15 2.40 -5.31 4.86
CA LEU A 15 2.85 -4.04 5.44
C LEU A 15 2.97 -4.12 6.96
N ARG A 16 2.13 -4.91 7.62
CA ARG A 16 2.20 -5.09 9.07
C ARG A 16 3.45 -5.85 9.52
N THR A 17 4.18 -6.49 8.61
CA THR A 17 5.46 -7.11 8.93
C THR A 17 6.61 -6.10 8.96
N CYS A 18 6.39 -4.87 8.49
CA CYS A 18 7.38 -3.81 8.57
C CYS A 18 7.62 -3.42 10.03
N PRO A 19 8.89 -3.41 10.48
CA PRO A 19 9.19 -3.07 11.89
C PRO A 19 8.75 -1.65 12.28
N GLU A 20 8.70 -0.73 11.34
CA GLU A 20 8.31 0.65 11.60
C GLU A 20 6.80 0.81 11.82
N VAL A 21 6.00 -0.11 11.32
CA VAL A 21 4.54 -0.05 11.46
C VAL A 21 4.16 -0.53 12.86
N GLU A 22 3.54 0.36 13.65
CA GLU A 22 3.16 0.05 15.02
C GLU A 22 1.98 -0.90 15.06
N ARG A 23 2.17 -2.05 15.70
CA ARG A 23 1.13 -3.09 15.77
C ARG A 23 -0.05 -2.69 16.64
N ALA A 24 0.17 -1.77 17.59
CA ALA A 24 -0.88 -1.32 18.50
C ALA A 24 -1.88 -0.37 17.83
N ARG A 25 -1.51 0.24 16.70
CA ARG A 25 -2.41 1.15 15.98
C ARG A 25 -3.43 0.37 15.18
N VAL A 26 -4.62 0.93 15.06
CA VAL A 26 -5.65 0.40 14.16
C VAL A 26 -5.16 0.56 12.72
N PHE A 27 -5.26 -0.51 11.96
CA PHE A 27 -4.88 -0.51 10.54
C PHE A 27 -6.12 -0.89 9.72
N GLY A 28 -6.79 0.11 9.19
CA GLY A 28 -8.01 -0.07 8.42
C GLY A 28 -7.77 -0.36 6.95
N ALA A 29 -8.86 -0.61 6.25
CA ALA A 29 -8.87 -0.75 4.79
C ALA A 29 -9.90 0.23 4.25
N ASP A 30 -9.45 1.14 3.37
CA ASP A 30 -10.26 2.25 2.83
C ASP A 30 -10.93 3.10 3.92
N TYR A 31 -10.33 3.13 5.11
CA TYR A 31 -10.84 3.89 6.23
C TYR A 31 -9.70 4.28 7.17
N LEU A 32 -9.59 5.56 7.44
CA LEU A 32 -8.61 6.11 8.38
C LEU A 32 -9.38 6.57 9.64
N GLY A 33 -8.99 6.06 10.80
CA GLY A 33 -9.66 6.36 12.06
C GLY A 33 -9.48 7.79 12.52
N ASP A 34 -10.15 8.16 13.61
CA ASP A 34 -10.15 9.52 14.16
C ASP A 34 -8.90 9.84 14.98
N GLU A 35 -8.17 8.81 15.39
CA GLU A 35 -6.92 8.95 16.15
C GLU A 35 -5.74 8.49 15.28
N GLU A 36 -4.54 8.46 15.86
CA GLU A 36 -3.36 7.96 15.17
C GLU A 36 -3.60 6.51 14.72
N SER A 37 -3.65 6.32 13.43
CA SER A 37 -4.03 5.04 12.82
C SER A 37 -3.43 4.93 11.43
N TYR A 38 -3.56 3.75 10.83
CA TYR A 38 -3.13 3.49 9.45
C TYR A 38 -4.32 3.07 8.61
N SER A 39 -4.19 3.22 7.31
CA SER A 39 -5.14 2.69 6.34
C SER A 39 -4.42 2.26 5.08
N LEU A 40 -4.88 1.17 4.49
CA LEU A 40 -4.51 0.80 3.12
C LEU A 40 -5.72 1.04 2.24
N ASP A 41 -5.57 1.96 1.30
CA ASP A 41 -6.63 2.33 0.37
C ASP A 41 -6.33 1.77 -1.01
N VAL A 42 -7.36 1.29 -1.69
CA VAL A 42 -7.24 0.81 -3.06
C VAL A 42 -7.41 1.99 -4.01
N THR A 43 -6.48 2.12 -4.94
CA THR A 43 -6.55 3.14 -5.98
C THR A 43 -6.99 2.49 -7.29
N PRO A 44 -7.99 3.06 -7.98
CA PRO A 44 -8.39 2.52 -9.27
C PRO A 44 -7.20 2.40 -10.22
N THR A 45 -7.01 1.23 -10.80
CA THR A 45 -5.93 0.94 -11.74
C THR A 45 -6.52 0.24 -12.95
N ALA A 46 -6.15 0.67 -14.14
CA ALA A 46 -6.67 0.11 -15.37
C ALA A 46 -6.24 -1.37 -15.50
N LEU A 47 -7.19 -2.23 -15.74
CA LEU A 47 -6.92 -3.61 -16.12
C LEU A 47 -6.50 -3.65 -17.58
N LYS A 48 -5.49 -4.45 -17.90
CA LYS A 48 -4.95 -4.57 -19.25
C LYS A 48 -5.41 -5.87 -19.86
N TYR A 49 -5.92 -5.78 -21.07
CA TYR A 49 -6.48 -6.93 -21.79
C TYR A 49 -5.76 -7.14 -23.12
N ARG A 50 -5.86 -8.34 -23.62
CA ARG A 50 -5.50 -8.66 -25.01
C ARG A 50 -6.58 -9.56 -25.62
N GLU A 51 -6.62 -9.58 -26.94
CA GLU A 51 -7.53 -10.45 -27.66
C GLU A 51 -6.77 -11.72 -28.06
N ASN A 52 -7.36 -12.89 -27.80
CA ASN A 52 -6.76 -14.16 -28.20
C ASN A 52 -7.16 -14.49 -29.64
N ILE A 53 -6.67 -15.63 -30.15
CA ILE A 53 -6.93 -16.03 -31.54
C ILE A 53 -8.40 -16.34 -31.84
N LEU A 54 -9.21 -16.54 -30.80
CA LEU A 54 -10.66 -16.78 -30.94
C LEU A 54 -11.45 -15.47 -30.85
N GLY A 55 -10.78 -14.34 -30.69
CA GLY A 55 -11.47 -13.05 -30.55
C GLY A 55 -11.97 -12.76 -29.13
N GLU A 56 -11.60 -13.59 -28.15
CA GLU A 56 -11.99 -13.38 -26.76
C GLU A 56 -11.04 -12.43 -26.07
N MET A 57 -11.59 -11.58 -25.18
CA MET A 57 -10.78 -10.68 -24.35
C MET A 57 -10.28 -11.46 -23.14
N VAL A 58 -8.96 -11.46 -22.97
CA VAL A 58 -8.30 -12.10 -21.83
C VAL A 58 -7.37 -11.11 -21.17
N LEU A 59 -7.15 -11.26 -19.87
CA LEU A 59 -6.20 -10.42 -19.15
C LEU A 59 -4.79 -10.64 -19.68
N ARG A 60 -4.03 -9.57 -19.83
CA ARG A 60 -2.59 -9.68 -20.12
C ARG A 60 -1.90 -10.35 -18.94
N GLU A 61 -0.81 -11.05 -19.21
CA GLU A 61 -0.06 -11.79 -18.19
C GLU A 61 0.46 -10.87 -17.09
N THR A 62 0.85 -9.63 -17.43
CA THR A 62 1.37 -8.68 -16.46
C THR A 62 0.33 -7.60 -16.19
N GLN A 63 0.03 -7.39 -14.92
CA GLN A 63 -0.93 -6.40 -14.46
C GLN A 63 -0.29 -5.52 -13.37
N GLU A 64 -0.91 -4.39 -13.12
CA GLU A 64 -0.51 -3.48 -12.04
C GLU A 64 -1.72 -3.18 -11.15
N GLN A 65 -1.46 -2.92 -9.87
CA GLN A 65 -2.45 -2.43 -8.92
C GLN A 65 -1.79 -1.40 -8.03
N ASN A 66 -2.42 -0.25 -7.90
CA ASN A 66 -1.93 0.81 -7.02
C ASN A 66 -2.69 0.82 -5.71
N PHE A 67 -1.95 1.11 -4.64
CA PHE A 67 -2.50 1.26 -3.29
C PHE A 67 -1.96 2.54 -2.69
N VAL A 68 -2.68 3.07 -1.72
CA VAL A 68 -2.21 4.18 -0.89
C VAL A 68 -2.10 3.67 0.54
N PHE A 69 -0.91 3.77 1.12
CA PHE A 69 -0.69 3.52 2.54
C PHE A 69 -0.70 4.88 3.24
N ALA A 70 -1.64 5.06 4.13
CA ALA A 70 -1.88 6.33 4.81
C ALA A 70 -1.77 6.17 6.31
N SER A 71 -1.37 7.24 6.99
CA SER A 71 -1.45 7.33 8.44
C SER A 71 -2.03 8.67 8.86
N ARG A 72 -2.69 8.69 10.01
CA ARG A 72 -3.10 9.91 10.68
C ARG A 72 -2.08 10.16 11.80
N GLU A 73 -1.41 11.29 11.74
CA GLU A 73 -0.35 11.65 12.69
C GLU A 73 -0.65 13.01 13.32
N LEU A 74 -0.14 13.21 14.52
CA LEU A 74 -0.15 14.53 15.12
C LEU A 74 0.61 15.50 14.23
N TYR A 75 0.07 16.70 14.04
CA TYR A 75 0.59 17.68 13.11
C TYR A 75 0.34 19.06 13.65
N GLY A 76 1.34 19.95 13.53
CA GLY A 76 1.21 21.31 14.02
C GLY A 76 2.45 22.12 13.71
N ASP A 77 2.74 23.09 14.58
CA ASP A 77 3.86 24.01 14.40
C ASP A 77 5.19 23.48 14.95
N GLN A 78 5.22 22.24 15.47
CA GLN A 78 6.43 21.61 16.01
C GLN A 78 7.21 20.93 14.87
N PRO A 79 8.35 21.50 14.44
CA PRO A 79 9.10 20.90 13.32
C PRO A 79 9.53 19.47 13.57
N GLN A 80 9.90 19.12 14.80
CA GLN A 80 10.36 17.77 15.13
C GLN A 80 9.28 16.74 14.92
N GLN A 81 8.03 17.02 15.28
CA GLN A 81 6.92 16.10 15.07
C GLN A 81 6.67 15.89 13.58
N ASN A 82 6.64 16.97 12.81
CA ASN A 82 6.37 16.90 11.38
C ASN A 82 7.50 16.17 10.65
N LEU A 83 8.74 16.40 11.04
CA LEU A 83 9.89 15.70 10.46
C LEU A 83 9.90 14.22 10.84
N SER A 84 9.48 13.87 12.06
CA SER A 84 9.35 12.47 12.46
C SER A 84 8.31 11.74 11.63
N ASN A 85 7.20 12.40 11.30
CA ASN A 85 6.16 11.82 10.46
C ASN A 85 6.70 11.49 9.06
N LEU A 86 7.48 12.38 8.48
CA LEU A 86 8.12 12.15 7.19
C LEU A 86 9.19 11.05 7.27
N ALA A 87 9.98 11.03 8.35
CA ALA A 87 11.01 10.01 8.56
C ALA A 87 10.42 8.61 8.64
N PHE A 88 9.24 8.47 9.26
CA PHE A 88 8.52 7.20 9.31
C PHE A 88 8.26 6.67 7.88
N PHE A 89 7.72 7.52 7.00
CA PHE A 89 7.41 7.10 5.63
C PHE A 89 8.65 6.87 4.78
N GLN A 90 9.74 7.59 5.04
CA GLN A 90 11.02 7.31 4.39
C GLN A 90 11.51 5.92 4.77
N ALA A 91 11.41 5.56 6.05
CA ALA A 91 11.81 4.24 6.53
C ALA A 91 10.91 3.13 5.94
N VAL A 92 9.60 3.35 5.87
CA VAL A 92 8.67 2.39 5.26
C VAL A 92 8.99 2.22 3.77
N SER A 93 9.23 3.31 3.05
CA SER A 93 9.58 3.25 1.63
C SER A 93 10.88 2.48 1.39
N ALA A 94 11.90 2.72 2.22
CA ALA A 94 13.16 1.98 2.14
C ALA A 94 12.96 0.49 2.43
N TRP A 95 12.12 0.16 3.41
CA TRP A 95 11.78 -1.22 3.73
C TRP A 95 11.10 -1.91 2.55
N ILE A 96 10.14 -1.24 1.90
CA ILE A 96 9.44 -1.78 0.72
C ILE A 96 10.45 -2.11 -0.39
N ILE A 97 11.38 -1.20 -0.67
CA ILE A 97 12.41 -1.41 -1.68
C ILE A 97 13.31 -2.61 -1.31
N THR A 98 13.69 -2.71 -0.04
CA THR A 98 14.47 -3.85 0.45
C THR A 98 13.73 -5.17 0.26
N GLN A 99 12.43 -5.20 0.58
CA GLN A 99 11.61 -6.40 0.38
C GLN A 99 11.46 -6.74 -1.10
N ASN A 100 11.27 -5.73 -1.94
CA ASN A 100 11.22 -5.92 -3.39
C ASN A 100 12.50 -6.58 -3.90
N ASN A 101 13.65 -6.09 -3.48
CA ASN A 101 14.95 -6.61 -3.94
C ASN A 101 15.24 -8.01 -3.39
N ALA A 102 14.74 -8.31 -2.21
CA ALA A 102 14.84 -9.65 -1.62
C ALA A 102 13.76 -10.61 -2.13
N ARG A 103 12.86 -10.12 -2.98
CA ARG A 103 11.71 -10.88 -3.51
C ARG A 103 10.79 -11.43 -2.42
N ASN A 104 10.66 -10.69 -1.34
CA ASN A 104 9.74 -11.01 -0.25
C ASN A 104 8.44 -10.23 -0.48
N PHE A 105 7.53 -10.83 -1.23
CA PHE A 105 6.31 -10.18 -1.70
C PHE A 105 5.10 -10.62 -0.89
N PRO A 106 4.02 -9.81 -0.88
CA PRO A 106 2.75 -10.27 -0.34
C PRO A 106 2.21 -11.42 -1.17
N GLU A 107 1.43 -12.29 -0.55
CA GLU A 107 0.71 -13.33 -1.27
C GLU A 107 -0.34 -12.67 -2.17
N TRP A 108 -0.53 -13.24 -3.36
CA TRP A 108 -1.44 -12.66 -4.33
C TRP A 108 -2.40 -13.71 -4.85
N GLU A 109 -3.69 -13.46 -4.70
CA GLU A 109 -4.72 -14.37 -5.19
C GLU A 109 -4.81 -14.27 -6.72
N GLY A 110 -4.76 -15.42 -7.38
CA GLY A 110 -4.87 -15.48 -8.84
C GLY A 110 -3.63 -15.02 -9.58
N GLY A 111 -2.50 -14.88 -8.90
CA GLY A 111 -1.28 -14.41 -9.53
C GLY A 111 -0.07 -14.48 -8.63
N GLU A 112 0.99 -13.88 -9.10
CA GLU A 112 2.27 -13.83 -8.41
C GLU A 112 2.84 -12.42 -8.52
N VAL A 113 3.16 -11.80 -7.40
CA VAL A 113 3.78 -10.48 -7.40
C VAL A 113 5.19 -10.58 -7.96
N THR A 114 5.54 -9.68 -8.87
CA THR A 114 6.88 -9.61 -9.44
C THR A 114 7.64 -8.37 -9.01
N ALA A 115 6.93 -7.32 -8.60
CA ALA A 115 7.55 -6.11 -8.08
C ALA A 115 6.57 -5.35 -7.18
N ILE A 116 7.09 -4.70 -6.16
CA ILE A 116 6.32 -3.79 -5.30
C ILE A 116 7.22 -2.62 -4.93
N VAL A 117 6.83 -1.42 -5.29
CA VAL A 117 7.66 -0.23 -5.07
C VAL A 117 6.79 0.97 -4.70
N PRO A 118 7.31 1.89 -3.85
CA PRO A 118 6.65 3.17 -3.65
C PRO A 118 6.82 4.04 -4.90
N THR A 119 5.78 4.77 -5.28
CA THR A 119 5.80 5.60 -6.50
C THR A 119 5.74 7.09 -6.20
N LEU A 120 5.26 7.48 -5.03
CA LEU A 120 5.24 8.87 -4.59
C LEU A 120 5.80 8.95 -3.19
N SER A 121 6.58 10.02 -2.92
CA SER A 121 7.06 10.31 -1.58
C SER A 121 5.92 10.82 -0.71
N ALA A 122 6.08 10.69 0.61
CA ALA A 122 5.08 11.10 1.57
C ALA A 122 4.90 12.61 1.61
N TYR A 123 3.68 13.04 1.82
CA TYR A 123 3.35 14.44 2.03
C TYR A 123 2.15 14.56 2.97
N PRO A 124 2.05 15.66 3.75
CA PRO A 124 0.93 15.84 4.66
C PRO A 124 -0.27 16.49 3.98
N ILE A 125 -1.46 16.04 4.39
CA ILE A 125 -2.73 16.67 4.05
C ILE A 125 -3.39 17.01 5.39
N ALA A 126 -3.64 18.28 5.66
CA ALA A 126 -4.20 18.73 6.94
C ALA A 126 -5.61 18.16 7.13
N MET A 127 -5.89 17.68 8.36
CA MET A 127 -7.17 17.11 8.75
C MET A 127 -7.64 17.77 10.05
N GLY A 128 -8.02 19.04 9.98
CA GLY A 128 -8.38 19.82 11.15
C GLY A 128 -7.16 20.48 11.79
N SER A 129 -7.22 20.78 13.08
CA SER A 129 -6.22 21.60 13.76
C SER A 129 -5.07 20.82 14.38
N ALA A 130 -5.20 19.50 14.58
CA ALA A 130 -4.25 18.72 15.36
C ALA A 130 -3.64 17.55 14.60
N TYR A 131 -4.21 17.16 13.46
CA TYR A 131 -3.79 15.97 12.72
C TYR A 131 -3.57 16.27 11.25
N ALA A 132 -2.72 15.47 10.63
CA ALA A 132 -2.58 15.44 9.19
C ALA A 132 -2.57 13.99 8.72
N ARG A 133 -3.08 13.77 7.52
CA ARG A 133 -2.95 12.51 6.81
C ARG A 133 -1.65 12.55 6.04
N TYR A 134 -0.78 11.57 6.30
CA TYR A 134 0.41 11.32 5.48
C TYR A 134 0.16 10.09 4.65
N GLN A 135 0.64 10.07 3.43
CA GLN A 135 0.43 8.91 2.57
C GLN A 135 1.53 8.75 1.55
N ILE A 136 1.78 7.51 1.18
CA ILE A 136 2.61 7.14 0.03
C ILE A 136 1.77 6.31 -0.92
N GLN A 137 2.12 6.34 -2.19
CA GLN A 137 1.49 5.47 -3.17
C GLN A 137 2.42 4.28 -3.44
N ILE A 138 1.84 3.08 -3.50
CA ILE A 138 2.58 1.84 -3.70
C ILE A 138 2.02 1.19 -4.96
N LYS A 139 2.93 0.77 -5.85
CA LYS A 139 2.54 0.04 -7.06
C LYS A 139 2.97 -1.41 -6.94
N VAL A 140 2.01 -2.31 -7.11
CA VAL A 140 2.24 -3.75 -7.17
C VAL A 140 2.15 -4.18 -8.63
N THR A 141 3.19 -4.82 -9.12
CA THR A 141 3.18 -5.45 -10.45
C THR A 141 3.09 -6.96 -10.23
N TYR A 142 2.18 -7.61 -10.91
CA TYR A 142 1.97 -9.04 -10.71
C TYR A 142 1.72 -9.73 -12.05
N ARG A 143 1.97 -11.03 -12.05
CA ARG A 143 1.69 -11.91 -13.19
C ARG A 143 0.43 -12.69 -12.86
N VAL A 144 -0.52 -12.69 -13.79
CA VAL A 144 -1.74 -13.48 -13.66
C VAL A 144 -1.40 -14.94 -13.93
N THR A 145 -1.79 -15.81 -12.98
CA THR A 145 -1.64 -17.25 -13.20
C THR A 145 -2.86 -17.75 -13.98
N THR A 146 -2.59 -18.35 -15.13
CA THR A 146 -3.61 -19.02 -15.92
C THR A 146 -3.65 -20.48 -15.51
N THR A 147 -4.78 -20.92 -15.05
CA THR A 147 -5.01 -22.34 -14.78
C THR A 147 -5.70 -22.99 -15.97
#